data_ca9095fcd164ffbae95977297838854c
#
_entry.id   ca9095fcd164ffbae95977297838854c
#
_cell.length_a   1.000
_cell.length_b   1.000
_cell.length_c   1.000
_cell.angle_alpha   90.00
_cell.angle_beta   90.00
_cell.angle_gamma   90.00
#
_symmetry.space_group_name_H-M   'P 1'
#
loop_
_entity.id
_entity.type
_entity.pdbx_description
1 polymer ?
#
loop_
_entity_poly.entity_id
_entity_poly.type
_entity_poly.pdbx_seq_one_letter_code
_entity_poly.pdbx_strand_id
1 'polypeptide(L)'
;MSSVPQGPGPIGIDELLERVRADLDRVEPAEAYEAAQAGETLLVDIRYAALRDRDGLIPGALVVERNELEWRLDPQGSHRAPEASSHDLRVVVVCNEGYASSLAAVSLRQLGLHRATDLVGGFQAWKAAGLPVTA
;
A
#
# COMPACT_ATOMS: atom_id res chain seq x y z
N MET A 1 25.53 -2.99 34.45
CA MET A 1 25.07 -4.04 33.57
C MET A 1 23.56 -3.97 33.39
N SER A 2 23.12 -3.87 32.18
CA SER A 2 21.72 -3.76 31.91
C SER A 2 21.06 -5.14 31.96
N SER A 3 19.91 -5.22 32.61
CA SER A 3 19.05 -6.41 32.57
C SER A 3 17.84 -6.20 31.67
N VAL A 4 17.81 -5.09 30.95
CA VAL A 4 16.71 -4.80 30.03
C VAL A 4 16.72 -5.85 28.92
N PRO A 5 15.58 -6.50 28.63
CA PRO A 5 15.51 -7.43 27.51
C PRO A 5 15.90 -6.71 26.24
N GLN A 6 16.75 -7.32 25.48
CA GLN A 6 17.10 -6.78 24.17
C GLN A 6 15.98 -7.14 23.20
N GLY A 7 15.58 -6.17 22.41
CA GLY A 7 14.72 -6.45 21.27
C GLY A 7 15.47 -7.33 20.27
N PRO A 8 14.82 -7.72 19.20
CA PRO A 8 15.52 -8.43 18.12
C PRO A 8 16.70 -7.59 17.68
N GLY A 9 17.84 -8.24 17.43
CA GLY A 9 19.01 -7.55 16.91
C GLY A 9 18.74 -6.92 15.55
N PRO A 10 19.76 -6.28 14.96
CA PRO A 10 19.62 -5.71 13.63
C PRO A 10 19.20 -6.77 12.64
N ILE A 11 18.29 -6.41 11.73
CA ILE A 11 17.86 -7.29 10.64
C ILE A 11 17.98 -6.53 9.32
N GLY A 12 18.11 -7.28 8.23
CA GLY A 12 18.13 -6.69 6.91
C GLY A 12 16.72 -6.35 6.44
N ILE A 13 16.65 -5.55 5.38
CA ILE A 13 15.36 -5.13 4.83
C ILE A 13 14.55 -6.34 4.34
N ASP A 14 15.19 -7.34 3.77
CA ASP A 14 14.48 -8.51 3.26
C ASP A 14 13.81 -9.29 4.38
N GLU A 15 14.48 -9.43 5.52
CA GLU A 15 13.89 -10.09 6.70
C GLU A 15 12.74 -9.26 7.27
N LEU A 16 12.89 -7.95 7.31
CA LEU A 16 11.80 -7.08 7.76
C LEU A 16 10.57 -7.23 6.86
N LEU A 17 10.77 -7.24 5.54
CA LEU A 17 9.67 -7.44 4.60
C LEU A 17 8.99 -8.79 4.83
N GLU A 18 9.76 -9.84 5.01
CA GLU A 18 9.21 -11.17 5.29
C GLU A 18 8.32 -11.15 6.52
N ARG A 19 8.79 -10.52 7.60
CA ARG A 19 8.04 -10.42 8.85
C ARG A 19 6.74 -9.65 8.70
N VAL A 20 6.79 -8.47 8.08
CA VAL A 20 5.59 -7.63 7.95
C VAL A 20 4.59 -8.26 6.98
N ARG A 21 5.07 -8.95 5.96
CA ARG A 21 4.19 -9.62 4.99
C ARG A 21 3.46 -10.82 5.56
N ALA A 22 3.97 -11.42 6.63
CA ALA A 22 3.32 -12.57 7.27
C ALA A 22 1.88 -12.27 7.69
N ASP A 23 1.60 -11.03 8.06
CA ASP A 23 0.27 -10.61 8.52
C ASP A 23 -0.53 -9.88 7.43
N LEU A 24 0.06 -9.68 6.25
CA LEU A 24 -0.63 -9.02 5.15
C LEU A 24 -1.25 -10.06 4.23
N ASP A 25 -2.49 -9.81 3.87
CA ASP A 25 -3.20 -10.63 2.89
C ASP A 25 -2.97 -10.01 1.50
N ARG A 26 -1.76 -10.15 1.00
CA ARG A 26 -1.29 -9.48 -0.22
C ARG A 26 -2.10 -9.90 -1.42
N VAL A 27 -2.30 -8.97 -2.35
CA VAL A 27 -3.25 -9.13 -3.45
C VAL A 27 -2.51 -9.17 -4.79
N GLU A 28 -2.86 -10.14 -5.62
CA GLU A 28 -2.36 -10.21 -6.99
C GLU A 28 -3.04 -9.17 -7.87
N PRO A 29 -2.37 -8.69 -8.95
CA PRO A 29 -2.92 -7.63 -9.80
C PRO A 29 -4.32 -7.90 -10.32
N ALA A 30 -4.60 -9.09 -10.85
CA ALA A 30 -5.92 -9.40 -11.41
C ALA A 30 -7.01 -9.33 -10.34
N GLU A 31 -6.75 -9.85 -9.15
CA GLU A 31 -7.71 -9.80 -8.04
C GLU A 31 -7.94 -8.36 -7.60
N ALA A 32 -6.88 -7.56 -7.51
CA ALA A 32 -6.99 -6.15 -7.13
C ALA A 32 -7.81 -5.38 -8.15
N TYR A 33 -7.61 -5.65 -9.43
CA TYR A 33 -8.36 -5.01 -10.49
C TYR A 33 -9.86 -5.33 -10.37
N GLU A 34 -10.21 -6.61 -10.23
CA GLU A 34 -11.60 -7.04 -10.09
C GLU A 34 -12.27 -6.41 -8.87
N ALA A 35 -11.58 -6.41 -7.74
CA ALA A 35 -12.12 -5.83 -6.51
C ALA A 35 -12.33 -4.33 -6.62
N ALA A 36 -11.41 -3.63 -7.29
CA ALA A 36 -11.54 -2.19 -7.52
C ALA A 36 -12.72 -1.90 -8.46
N GLN A 37 -12.90 -2.69 -9.52
CA GLN A 37 -14.02 -2.53 -10.44
C GLN A 37 -15.36 -2.77 -9.74
N ALA A 38 -15.40 -3.68 -8.79
CA ALA A 38 -16.61 -3.96 -8.00
C ALA A 38 -16.87 -2.91 -6.92
N GLY A 39 -15.97 -1.95 -6.74
CA GLY A 39 -16.11 -0.94 -5.69
C GLY A 39 -15.78 -1.44 -4.29
N GLU A 40 -15.11 -2.58 -4.19
CA GLU A 40 -14.79 -3.22 -2.91
C GLU A 40 -13.42 -2.84 -2.35
N THR A 41 -12.60 -2.17 -3.13
CA THR A 41 -11.21 -1.87 -2.78
C THR A 41 -10.81 -0.51 -3.33
N LEU A 42 -10.08 0.24 -2.51
CA LEU A 42 -9.44 1.47 -2.93
C LEU A 42 -7.97 1.18 -3.24
N LEU A 43 -7.56 1.39 -4.49
CA LEU A 43 -6.16 1.30 -4.87
C LEU A 43 -5.50 2.64 -4.56
N VAL A 44 -4.39 2.61 -3.84
CA VAL A 44 -3.65 3.82 -3.46
C VAL A 44 -2.23 3.73 -3.99
N ASP A 45 -1.92 4.59 -4.94
CA ASP A 45 -0.63 4.62 -5.63
C ASP A 45 0.33 5.56 -4.88
N ILE A 46 1.37 4.99 -4.30
CA ILE A 46 2.36 5.76 -3.52
C ILE A 46 3.67 5.99 -4.27
N ARG A 47 3.70 5.72 -5.59
CA ARG A 47 4.91 5.97 -6.38
C ARG A 47 5.18 7.47 -6.45
N TYR A 48 6.45 7.85 -6.52
CA TYR A 48 6.80 9.25 -6.73
C TYR A 48 6.54 9.68 -8.19
N ALA A 49 6.42 10.99 -8.40
CA ALA A 49 5.94 11.55 -9.66
C ALA A 49 6.74 11.10 -10.89
N ALA A 50 8.06 11.00 -10.78
CA ALA A 50 8.89 10.59 -11.92
C ALA A 50 8.50 9.21 -12.46
N LEU A 51 8.14 8.28 -11.58
CA LEU A 51 7.71 6.94 -12.01
C LEU A 51 6.33 6.99 -12.65
N ARG A 52 5.42 7.78 -12.09
CA ARG A 52 4.08 7.95 -12.68
C ARG A 52 4.15 8.61 -14.05
N ASP A 53 5.01 9.60 -14.21
CA ASP A 53 5.19 10.30 -15.48
C ASP A 53 5.76 9.37 -16.55
N ARG A 54 6.69 8.51 -16.14
CA ARG A 54 7.33 7.56 -17.06
C ARG A 54 6.39 6.44 -17.50
N ASP A 55 5.67 5.86 -16.55
CA ASP A 55 4.95 4.60 -16.75
C ASP A 55 3.43 4.73 -16.82
N GLY A 56 2.88 5.89 -16.48
CA GLY A 56 1.43 6.11 -16.47
C GLY A 56 0.78 5.81 -15.13
N LEU A 57 -0.54 5.85 -15.13
CA LEU A 57 -1.37 5.76 -13.93
C LEU A 57 -2.34 4.58 -14.02
N ILE A 58 -2.73 4.06 -12.86
CA ILE A 58 -3.84 3.10 -12.78
C ILE A 58 -5.14 3.91 -12.73
N PRO A 59 -6.05 3.70 -13.70
CA PRO A 59 -7.33 4.43 -13.70
C PRO A 59 -8.09 4.21 -12.39
N GLY A 60 -8.57 5.29 -11.80
CA GLY A 60 -9.34 5.23 -10.56
C GLY A 60 -8.55 5.07 -9.29
N ALA A 61 -7.24 4.89 -9.36
CA ALA A 61 -6.44 4.83 -8.15
C ALA A 61 -6.25 6.22 -7.53
N LEU A 62 -6.25 6.26 -6.20
CA LEU A 62 -5.94 7.49 -5.48
C LEU A 62 -4.42 7.63 -5.42
N VAL A 63 -3.90 8.76 -5.89
CA VAL A 63 -2.46 9.03 -5.82
C VAL A 63 -2.17 9.76 -4.51
N VAL A 64 -1.30 9.18 -3.69
CA VAL A 64 -0.87 9.78 -2.43
C VAL A 64 0.63 9.58 -2.27
N GLU A 65 1.36 10.66 -2.07
CA GLU A 65 2.80 10.57 -1.82
C GLU A 65 3.05 9.77 -0.54
N ARG A 66 4.09 8.92 -0.54
CA ARG A 66 4.36 8.05 0.61
C ARG A 66 4.47 8.82 1.93
N ASN A 67 5.10 9.99 1.92
CA ASN A 67 5.29 10.78 3.13
C ASN A 67 4.03 11.49 3.62
N GLU A 68 2.93 11.41 2.88
CA GLU A 68 1.65 11.97 3.27
C GLU A 68 0.60 10.89 3.55
N LEU A 69 0.96 9.64 3.31
CA LEU A 69 0.00 8.53 3.29
C LEU A 69 -0.84 8.42 4.56
N GLU A 70 -0.20 8.41 5.71
CA GLU A 70 -0.91 8.23 6.99
C GLU A 70 -1.91 9.36 7.23
N TRP A 71 -1.52 10.59 6.91
CA TRP A 71 -2.40 11.74 7.09
C TRP A 71 -3.59 11.74 6.14
N ARG A 72 -3.37 11.29 4.91
CA ARG A 72 -4.43 11.25 3.90
C ARG A 72 -5.38 10.07 4.08
N LEU A 73 -4.92 8.98 4.66
CA LEU A 73 -5.72 7.77 4.80
C LEU A 73 -6.32 7.56 6.20
N ASP A 74 -5.96 8.40 7.17
CA ASP A 74 -6.51 8.31 8.52
C ASP A 74 -7.97 8.82 8.53
N PRO A 75 -8.96 7.95 8.76
CA PRO A 75 -10.36 8.37 8.78
C PRO A 75 -10.69 9.40 9.87
N GLN A 76 -9.86 9.48 10.92
CA GLN A 76 -10.05 10.43 12.01
C GLN A 76 -9.26 11.72 11.81
N GLY A 77 -8.46 11.80 10.76
CA GLY A 77 -7.56 12.93 10.55
C GLY A 77 -8.20 14.11 9.86
N SER A 78 -7.73 15.30 10.17
CA SER A 78 -8.22 16.54 9.55
C SER A 78 -7.75 16.70 8.10
N HIS A 79 -6.78 15.92 7.68
CA HIS A 79 -6.21 15.98 6.34
C HIS A 79 -6.60 14.77 5.48
N ARG A 80 -7.58 14.00 5.90
CA ARG A 80 -7.97 12.80 5.18
C ARG A 80 -8.48 13.10 3.77
N ALA A 81 -8.19 12.21 2.84
CA ALA A 81 -8.83 12.23 1.54
C ALA A 81 -10.32 11.89 1.69
N PRO A 82 -11.19 12.38 0.81
CA PRO A 82 -12.62 12.06 0.88
C PRO A 82 -12.89 10.54 0.90
N GLU A 83 -12.07 9.79 0.20
CA GLU A 83 -12.20 8.32 0.13
C GLU A 83 -11.90 7.63 1.45
N ALA A 84 -11.12 8.27 2.33
CA ALA A 84 -10.74 7.68 3.62
C ALA A 84 -11.84 7.89 4.66
N SER A 85 -12.99 7.28 4.44
CA SER A 85 -14.20 7.54 5.21
C SER A 85 -14.47 6.55 6.35
N SER A 86 -13.74 5.43 6.41
CA SER A 86 -14.02 4.38 7.38
C SER A 86 -12.77 3.54 7.64
N HIS A 87 -12.64 3.04 8.87
CA HIS A 87 -11.59 2.07 9.21
C HIS A 87 -11.82 0.69 8.58
N ASP A 88 -13.01 0.45 8.06
CA ASP A 88 -13.33 -0.82 7.38
C ASP A 88 -12.98 -0.80 5.90
N LEU A 89 -12.50 0.33 5.40
CA LEU A 89 -12.11 0.47 4.02
C LEU A 89 -10.98 -0.50 3.69
N ARG A 90 -11.11 -1.25 2.59
CA ARG A 90 -10.04 -2.11 2.13
C ARG A 90 -9.12 -1.30 1.22
N VAL A 91 -7.92 -1.02 1.71
CA VAL A 91 -6.92 -0.27 0.97
C VAL A 91 -5.87 -1.24 0.43
N VAL A 92 -5.59 -1.16 -0.86
CA VAL A 92 -4.47 -1.89 -1.48
C VAL A 92 -3.45 -0.86 -1.93
N VAL A 93 -2.31 -0.86 -1.25
CA VAL A 93 -1.23 0.09 -1.54
C VAL A 93 -0.40 -0.41 -2.72
N VAL A 94 -0.14 0.46 -3.67
CA VAL A 94 0.63 0.13 -4.88
C VAL A 94 1.90 0.98 -4.90
N CYS A 95 3.05 0.32 -4.95
CA CYS A 95 4.32 0.99 -5.24
C CYS A 95 4.85 0.49 -6.58
N ASN A 96 6.11 0.77 -6.90
CA ASN A 96 6.62 0.41 -8.22
C ASN A 96 6.80 -1.10 -8.40
N GLU A 97 7.38 -1.78 -7.41
CA GLU A 97 7.74 -3.20 -7.52
C GLU A 97 7.22 -4.07 -6.38
N GLY A 98 6.44 -3.51 -5.47
CA GLY A 98 5.82 -4.28 -4.39
C GLY A 98 6.67 -4.43 -3.12
N TYR A 99 7.69 -3.59 -2.93
CA TYR A 99 8.52 -3.63 -1.72
C TYR A 99 8.06 -2.59 -0.69
N ALA A 100 8.15 -1.30 -1.01
CA ALA A 100 7.77 -0.23 -0.10
C ALA A 100 6.30 -0.30 0.32
N SER A 101 5.45 -0.81 -0.55
CA SER A 101 4.02 -0.92 -0.29
C SER A 101 3.69 -1.83 0.91
N SER A 102 4.49 -2.85 1.16
CA SER A 102 4.29 -3.72 2.31
C SER A 102 4.49 -2.96 3.63
N LEU A 103 5.54 -2.16 3.71
CA LEU A 103 5.79 -1.34 4.89
C LEU A 103 4.71 -0.27 5.06
N ALA A 104 4.27 0.33 3.95
CA ALA A 104 3.21 1.32 3.97
C ALA A 104 1.88 0.73 4.46
N ALA A 105 1.54 -0.47 4.01
CA ALA A 105 0.31 -1.15 4.44
C ALA A 105 0.32 -1.40 5.95
N VAL A 106 1.46 -1.80 6.50
CA VAL A 106 1.59 -2.01 7.95
C VAL A 106 1.39 -0.70 8.71
N SER A 107 1.92 0.40 8.19
CA SER A 107 1.73 1.71 8.80
C SER A 107 0.24 2.08 8.87
N LEU A 108 -0.51 1.80 7.80
CA LEU A 108 -1.95 2.04 7.80
C LEU A 108 -2.69 1.13 8.79
N ARG A 109 -2.26 -0.11 8.95
CA ARG A 109 -2.85 -1.01 9.93
C ARG A 109 -2.67 -0.50 11.36
N GLN A 110 -1.56 0.16 11.63
CA GLN A 110 -1.30 0.77 12.93
C GLN A 110 -2.27 1.91 13.24
N LEU A 111 -2.86 2.51 12.22
CA LEU A 111 -3.91 3.52 12.37
C LEU A 111 -5.31 2.90 12.56
N GLY A 112 -5.41 1.60 12.49
CA GLY A 112 -6.69 0.91 12.61
C GLY A 112 -7.34 0.54 11.28
N LEU A 113 -6.68 0.78 10.16
CA LEU A 113 -7.16 0.32 8.86
C LEU A 113 -6.82 -1.16 8.71
N HIS A 114 -7.59 -1.99 9.39
CA HIS A 114 -7.27 -3.41 9.59
C HIS A 114 -7.34 -4.25 8.30
N ARG A 115 -7.93 -3.71 7.25
CA ARG A 115 -8.01 -4.39 5.95
C ARG A 115 -6.97 -3.88 4.95
N ALA A 116 -6.06 -3.00 5.38
CA ALA A 116 -5.02 -2.50 4.50
C ALA A 116 -4.04 -3.61 4.13
N THR A 117 -3.69 -3.67 2.85
CA THR A 117 -2.70 -4.59 2.32
C THR A 117 -1.99 -3.95 1.13
N ASP A 118 -1.26 -4.73 0.36
CA ASP A 118 -0.53 -4.18 -0.79
C ASP A 118 -0.58 -5.09 -2.00
N LEU A 119 -0.16 -4.54 -3.14
CA LEU A 119 -0.19 -5.23 -4.43
C LEU A 119 1.12 -5.97 -4.66
N VAL A 120 1.03 -7.29 -4.84
CA VAL A 120 2.20 -8.11 -5.17
C VAL A 120 2.81 -7.63 -6.49
N GLY A 121 4.12 -7.38 -6.46
CA GLY A 121 4.85 -6.93 -7.65
C GLY A 121 4.60 -5.49 -8.07
N GLY A 122 3.69 -4.78 -7.41
CA GLY A 122 3.43 -3.38 -7.63
C GLY A 122 2.95 -3.02 -9.04
N PHE A 123 3.19 -1.77 -9.41
CA PHE A 123 2.76 -1.27 -10.72
C PHE A 123 3.37 -2.05 -11.87
N GLN A 124 4.62 -2.51 -11.76
CA GLN A 124 5.25 -3.27 -12.84
C GLN A 124 4.53 -4.59 -13.10
N ALA A 125 4.07 -5.27 -12.04
CA ALA A 125 3.28 -6.49 -12.21
C ALA A 125 1.89 -6.19 -12.78
N TRP A 126 1.27 -5.09 -12.37
CA TRP A 126 0.00 -4.63 -12.93
C TRP A 126 0.12 -4.44 -14.44
N LYS A 127 1.15 -3.72 -14.87
CA LYS A 127 1.41 -3.46 -16.27
C LYS A 127 1.72 -4.74 -17.05
N ALA A 128 2.55 -5.61 -16.48
CA ALA A 128 2.91 -6.88 -17.10
C ALA A 128 1.70 -7.80 -17.29
N ALA A 129 0.70 -7.69 -16.41
CA ALA A 129 -0.55 -8.44 -16.51
C ALA A 129 -1.49 -7.90 -17.58
N GLY A 130 -1.13 -6.82 -18.24
CA GLY A 130 -1.98 -6.21 -19.28
C GLY A 130 -3.19 -5.46 -18.75
N LEU A 131 -3.18 -5.08 -17.48
CA LEU A 131 -4.28 -4.35 -16.88
C LEU A 131 -4.25 -2.87 -17.27
N PRO A 132 -5.39 -2.14 -17.17
CA PRO A 132 -5.49 -0.79 -17.68
C PRO A 132 -4.47 0.18 -17.08
N VAL A 133 -3.86 0.98 -17.95
CA VAL A 133 -2.93 2.05 -17.56
C VAL A 133 -3.26 3.26 -18.44
N THR A 134 -3.30 4.45 -17.86
CA THR A 134 -3.50 5.71 -18.59
C THR A 134 -2.23 6.54 -18.59
N ALA A 135 -2.12 7.41 -19.56
CA ALA A 135 -0.96 8.30 -19.65
C ALA A 135 -0.98 9.36 -18.53
#